data_83f474841f3694e09dae388c0b38c6dd
#
_entry.id   83f474841f3694e09dae388c0b38c6dd
#
_cell.length_a   1.000
_cell.length_b   1.000
_cell.length_c   1.000
_cell.angle_alpha   90.00
_cell.angle_beta   90.00
_cell.angle_gamma   90.00
#
_symmetry.space_group_name_H-M   'P 1'
#
loop_
_entity.id
_entity.type
_entity.pdbx_description
1 polymer ?
#
loop_
_entity_poly.entity_id
_entity_poly.type
_entity_poly.pdbx_seq_one_letter_code
_entity_poly.pdbx_strand_id
1 'polypeptide(L)'
;MYIDAQESDNTIPLVHTHAFDKSIKSSIFVYLIFVKDSLSDVNKTQVNESGSQEELELSKFLNKSQDVFIDDIPGELPPKRGDDDHAIELIPGSSSPSKPPYRVSQAQQEEIMKQVNELVEKGMVRPSTSPFCSPILLVHKKEGTYRMCVSYRALNKITIKNRFPMPRIEDLFDKLQGSAYFNRIDLKSGYHQTRIVNEDILKIAFCTTFGLYEYLVMPFGLTNAPATFNRMMDRIF
;
A
#
# COMPACT_ATOMS: atom_id res chain seq x y z
N MET A 1 -19.49 -12.79 -12.64
CA MET A 1 -20.78 -13.32 -12.14
C MET A 1 -21.14 -12.44 -10.96
N TYR A 2 -22.03 -11.49 -11.15
CA TYR A 2 -22.52 -10.59 -10.09
C TYR A 2 -23.66 -11.33 -9.37
N ILE A 3 -23.57 -11.40 -8.05
CA ILE A 3 -24.65 -11.93 -7.21
C ILE A 3 -25.42 -10.72 -6.74
N ASP A 4 -26.67 -10.55 -7.21
CA ASP A 4 -27.63 -9.60 -6.69
C ASP A 4 -28.03 -10.02 -5.28
N ALA A 5 -27.75 -9.19 -4.30
CA ALA A 5 -28.27 -9.33 -2.95
C ALA A 5 -29.57 -8.53 -2.84
N GLN A 6 -30.66 -9.22 -2.53
CA GLN A 6 -31.96 -8.61 -2.24
C GLN A 6 -31.91 -7.86 -0.91
N GLU A 7 -32.63 -6.72 -0.90
CA GLU A 7 -32.82 -5.83 0.24
C GLU A 7 -33.33 -6.54 1.50
N SER A 8 -32.62 -6.37 2.60
CA SER A 8 -33.17 -6.52 3.95
C SER A 8 -32.52 -5.53 4.90
N ASP A 9 -33.35 -4.94 5.75
CA ASP A 9 -33.16 -3.86 6.70
C ASP A 9 -31.74 -3.66 7.28
N ASN A 10 -31.29 -2.39 7.15
CA ASN A 10 -29.97 -1.88 7.52
C ASN A 10 -29.82 -1.71 9.04
N THR A 11 -29.17 -2.66 9.67
CA THR A 11 -28.45 -2.44 10.95
C THR A 11 -27.06 -3.04 10.83
N ILE A 12 -26.03 -2.18 10.88
CA ILE A 12 -24.62 -2.59 10.85
C ILE A 12 -24.16 -2.76 12.29
N PRO A 13 -23.96 -3.98 12.81
CA PRO A 13 -23.38 -4.16 14.14
C PRO A 13 -21.87 -3.98 14.11
N LEU A 14 -21.40 -3.32 15.15
CA LEU A 14 -19.99 -3.07 15.44
C LEU A 14 -19.21 -4.37 15.63
N VAL A 15 -18.08 -4.46 14.94
CA VAL A 15 -17.10 -5.54 15.07
C VAL A 15 -16.46 -5.53 16.46
N HIS A 16 -16.22 -6.71 17.01
CA HIS A 16 -15.49 -6.88 18.25
C HIS A 16 -14.17 -6.12 18.29
N THR A 17 -14.08 -5.14 19.17
CA THR A 17 -12.97 -4.19 19.36
C THR A 17 -11.62 -4.82 19.69
N HIS A 18 -11.56 -6.08 20.13
CA HIS A 18 -10.34 -6.74 20.59
C HIS A 18 -9.29 -7.03 19.50
N ALA A 19 -9.71 -7.35 18.28
CA ALA A 19 -8.78 -7.60 17.18
C ALA A 19 -8.23 -6.28 16.61
N PHE A 20 -9.04 -5.24 16.64
CA PHE A 20 -8.69 -3.91 16.17
C PHE A 20 -7.69 -3.19 17.10
N ASP A 21 -7.88 -3.31 18.43
CA ASP A 21 -6.96 -2.75 19.43
C ASP A 21 -5.53 -3.33 19.34
N LYS A 22 -5.39 -4.56 18.83
CA LYS A 22 -4.09 -5.22 18.65
C LYS A 22 -3.34 -4.72 17.43
N SER A 23 -4.04 -4.38 16.33
CA SER A 23 -3.46 -3.86 15.10
C SER A 23 -3.05 -2.38 15.21
N ILE A 24 -3.78 -1.58 15.99
CA ILE A 24 -3.46 -0.17 16.26
C ILE A 24 -2.09 -0.01 16.94
N LYS A 25 -1.70 -0.95 17.80
CA LYS A 25 -0.40 -0.92 18.53
C LYS A 25 0.82 -1.16 17.61
N SER A 26 0.63 -1.54 16.36
CA SER A 26 1.72 -1.88 15.41
C SER A 26 2.10 -0.78 14.43
N SER A 27 1.65 0.45 14.60
CA SER A 27 1.97 1.60 13.74
C SER A 27 1.64 1.38 12.25
N ILE A 28 0.51 0.75 11.97
CA ILE A 28 -0.01 0.57 10.61
C ILE A 28 -1.14 1.57 10.40
N PHE A 29 -1.04 2.31 9.30
CA PHE A 29 -2.09 3.24 8.89
C PHE A 29 -3.20 2.48 8.17
N VAL A 30 -4.38 2.43 8.78
CA VAL A 30 -5.55 1.68 8.30
C VAL A 30 -6.65 2.64 7.91
N TYR A 31 -7.27 2.44 6.73
CA TYR A 31 -8.50 3.12 6.33
C TYR A 31 -9.67 2.16 6.49
N LEU A 32 -10.66 2.57 7.25
CA LEU A 32 -11.94 1.87 7.34
C LEU A 32 -12.86 2.45 6.25
N ILE A 33 -13.20 1.64 5.25
CA ILE A 33 -14.14 2.04 4.20
C ILE A 33 -15.49 1.43 4.52
N PHE A 34 -16.47 2.27 4.82
CA PHE A 34 -17.88 1.85 4.88
C PHE A 34 -18.44 1.93 3.46
N VAL A 35 -18.86 0.82 2.90
CA VAL A 35 -19.62 0.78 1.65
C VAL A 35 -21.10 0.88 2.02
N LYS A 36 -21.67 2.08 1.91
CA LYS A 36 -23.12 2.27 1.91
C LYS A 36 -23.56 2.27 0.44
N ASP A 37 -24.53 1.42 0.10
CA ASP A 37 -25.10 1.34 -1.24
C ASP A 37 -25.93 2.60 -1.56
N SER A 38 -25.26 3.74 -1.76
CA SER A 38 -25.76 4.88 -2.51
C SER A 38 -24.61 5.85 -2.76
N LEU A 39 -24.09 5.79 -3.99
CA LEU A 39 -23.18 6.77 -4.57
C LEU A 39 -23.90 8.10 -4.80
N SER A 40 -24.12 8.88 -3.75
CA SER A 40 -24.36 10.32 -3.87
C SER A 40 -24.02 10.96 -2.52
N ASP A 41 -23.02 11.83 -2.53
CA ASP A 41 -22.70 12.82 -1.50
C ASP A 41 -22.03 12.34 -0.21
N VAL A 42 -20.75 11.95 -0.31
CA VAL A 42 -19.82 11.98 0.83
C VAL A 42 -19.06 13.32 0.82
N ASN A 43 -19.80 14.42 0.84
CA ASN A 43 -19.26 15.72 1.25
C ASN A 43 -20.28 16.39 2.16
N LYS A 44 -19.91 16.54 3.43
CA LYS A 44 -20.64 17.24 4.51
C LYS A 44 -21.79 16.46 5.12
N THR A 45 -21.51 15.53 5.98
CA THR A 45 -22.50 15.14 7.00
C THR A 45 -22.46 16.18 8.12
N GLN A 46 -23.35 17.17 8.03
CA GLN A 46 -23.80 17.86 9.22
C GLN A 46 -24.49 16.82 10.11
N VAL A 47 -24.00 16.64 11.31
CA VAL A 47 -24.59 15.77 12.32
C VAL A 47 -25.95 16.37 12.70
N ASN A 48 -27.04 15.80 12.21
CA ASN A 48 -28.36 16.05 12.73
C ASN A 48 -28.48 15.34 14.09
N GLU A 49 -28.95 16.03 15.12
CA GLU A 49 -29.05 15.59 16.53
C GLU A 49 -30.02 14.43 16.79
N SER A 50 -30.47 13.70 15.76
CA SER A 50 -31.34 12.52 15.87
C SER A 50 -30.68 11.23 15.37
N GLY A 51 -29.36 11.11 15.48
CA GLY A 51 -28.64 9.90 15.10
C GLY A 51 -29.00 8.71 15.97
N SER A 52 -29.08 7.52 15.37
CA SER A 52 -29.30 6.27 16.11
C SER A 52 -28.15 6.04 17.11
N GLN A 53 -28.40 5.27 18.15
CA GLN A 53 -27.39 4.96 19.18
C GLN A 53 -26.11 4.37 18.55
N GLU A 54 -26.24 3.68 17.43
CA GLU A 54 -25.17 3.10 16.61
C GLU A 54 -24.29 4.16 15.93
N GLU A 55 -24.89 5.24 15.41
CA GLU A 55 -24.13 6.36 14.82
C GLU A 55 -23.30 7.10 15.89
N LEU A 56 -23.85 7.20 17.11
CA LEU A 56 -23.14 7.81 18.21
C LEU A 56 -21.95 6.96 18.68
N GLU A 57 -22.11 5.64 18.72
CA GLU A 57 -21.02 4.71 19.05
C GLU A 57 -19.95 4.69 17.96
N LEU A 58 -20.35 4.70 16.70
CA LEU A 58 -19.42 4.81 15.55
C LEU A 58 -18.62 6.11 15.59
N SER A 59 -19.28 7.24 15.84
CA SER A 59 -18.59 8.53 15.95
C SER A 59 -17.63 8.58 17.13
N LYS A 60 -17.97 7.99 18.28
CA LYS A 60 -17.06 7.85 19.42
C LYS A 60 -15.85 6.98 19.09
N PHE A 61 -16.06 5.88 18.37
CA PHE A 61 -14.98 5.00 17.90
C PHE A 61 -14.04 5.72 16.92
N LEU A 62 -14.58 6.40 15.91
CA LEU A 62 -13.79 7.18 14.94
C LEU A 62 -13.00 8.29 15.61
N ASN A 63 -13.61 9.00 16.58
CA ASN A 63 -12.94 10.04 17.36
C ASN A 63 -11.80 9.48 18.22
N LYS A 64 -11.98 8.27 18.80
CA LYS A 64 -10.92 7.60 19.57
C LYS A 64 -9.76 7.11 18.71
N SER A 65 -10.00 6.85 17.44
CA SER A 65 -9.04 6.25 16.49
C SER A 65 -8.59 7.23 15.40
N GLN A 66 -8.73 8.54 15.61
CA GLN A 66 -8.36 9.57 14.63
C GLN A 66 -6.87 9.52 14.21
N ASP A 67 -6.00 9.07 15.11
CA ASP A 67 -4.57 8.86 14.87
C ASP A 67 -4.28 7.74 13.86
N VAL A 68 -5.24 6.82 13.67
CA VAL A 68 -5.15 5.72 12.69
C VAL A 68 -5.72 6.11 11.33
N PHE A 69 -6.75 6.98 11.32
CA PHE A 69 -7.45 7.45 10.11
C PHE A 69 -6.91 8.80 9.69
N ILE A 70 -5.74 8.82 9.09
CA ILE A 70 -5.09 10.04 8.62
C ILE A 70 -5.25 10.20 7.11
N ASP A 71 -5.42 11.45 6.67
CA ASP A 71 -5.62 11.79 5.25
C ASP A 71 -4.36 11.59 4.41
N ASP A 72 -3.16 11.71 5.01
CA ASP A 72 -1.90 11.47 4.31
C ASP A 72 -0.91 10.68 5.16
N ILE A 73 -0.01 9.94 4.50
CA ILE A 73 1.06 9.21 5.18
C ILE A 73 2.02 10.21 5.80
N PRO A 74 2.41 10.05 7.09
CA PRO A 74 3.41 10.90 7.72
C PRO A 74 4.69 10.98 6.89
N GLY A 75 5.35 12.14 6.90
CA GLY A 75 6.64 12.35 6.24
C GLY A 75 7.82 11.64 6.94
N GLU A 76 7.55 10.52 7.61
CA GLU A 76 8.53 9.71 8.31
C GLU A 76 8.57 8.30 7.75
N LEU A 77 9.75 7.69 7.79
CA LEU A 77 9.91 6.31 7.39
C LEU A 77 9.18 5.38 8.37
N PRO A 78 8.52 4.30 7.87
CA PRO A 78 7.90 3.32 8.74
C PRO A 78 8.93 2.70 9.70
N PRO A 79 8.51 2.16 10.85
CA PRO A 79 9.42 1.54 11.80
C PRO A 79 10.15 0.36 11.16
N LYS A 80 11.40 0.11 11.58
CA LYS A 80 12.12 -1.12 11.22
C LYS A 80 11.45 -2.30 11.91
N ARG A 81 11.21 -3.37 11.15
CA ARG A 81 10.57 -4.59 11.65
C ARG A 81 11.49 -5.83 11.60
N GLY A 82 12.78 -5.61 11.33
CA GLY A 82 13.77 -6.71 11.29
C GLY A 82 13.43 -7.71 10.19
N ASP A 83 13.08 -8.93 10.55
CA ASP A 83 12.77 -10.02 9.61
C ASP A 83 11.57 -9.76 8.70
N ASP A 84 10.73 -8.79 9.04
CA ASP A 84 9.58 -8.38 8.20
C ASP A 84 9.93 -7.26 7.21
N ASP A 85 11.13 -6.68 7.29
CA ASP A 85 11.64 -5.78 6.27
C ASP A 85 11.89 -6.57 4.97
N HIS A 86 11.69 -5.90 3.83
CA HIS A 86 11.78 -6.57 2.54
C HIS A 86 13.23 -6.79 2.13
N ALA A 87 13.61 -8.04 1.95
CA ALA A 87 14.93 -8.46 1.44
C ALA A 87 14.84 -8.87 -0.05
N ILE A 88 15.93 -8.61 -0.78
CA ILE A 88 16.06 -8.92 -2.21
C ILE A 88 17.28 -9.82 -2.41
N GLU A 89 17.05 -11.12 -2.38
CA GLU A 89 18.06 -12.10 -2.67
C GLU A 89 18.25 -12.25 -4.19
N LEU A 90 19.49 -12.15 -4.64
CA LEU A 90 19.84 -12.32 -6.05
C LEU A 90 20.44 -13.69 -6.33
N ILE A 91 20.23 -14.19 -7.54
CA ILE A 91 20.90 -15.39 -8.02
C ILE A 91 22.40 -15.14 -8.02
N PRO A 92 23.23 -16.00 -7.37
CA PRO A 92 24.68 -15.83 -7.29
C PRO A 92 25.31 -15.65 -8.67
N GLY A 93 26.25 -14.71 -8.79
CA GLY A 93 26.94 -14.38 -10.04
C GLY A 93 26.13 -13.51 -11.00
N SER A 94 24.93 -13.06 -10.64
CA SER A 94 24.15 -12.13 -11.46
C SER A 94 24.82 -10.76 -11.54
N SER A 95 24.85 -10.17 -12.73
CA SER A 95 25.29 -8.79 -12.92
C SER A 95 24.17 -7.79 -12.58
N SER A 96 24.54 -6.60 -12.09
CA SER A 96 23.61 -5.53 -11.78
C SER A 96 22.90 -5.04 -13.05
N PRO A 97 21.57 -5.18 -13.17
CA PRO A 97 20.86 -4.66 -14.34
C PRO A 97 20.82 -3.14 -14.30
N SER A 98 21.29 -2.54 -15.38
CA SER A 98 21.21 -1.10 -15.63
C SER A 98 20.49 -0.88 -16.95
N LYS A 99 19.31 -0.28 -16.91
CA LYS A 99 18.50 0.05 -18.07
C LYS A 99 18.33 1.56 -18.16
N PRO A 100 18.60 2.17 -19.33
CA PRO A 100 18.43 3.60 -19.49
C PRO A 100 16.96 4.01 -19.30
N PRO A 101 16.70 5.28 -18.92
CA PRO A 101 15.34 5.82 -18.84
C PRO A 101 14.64 5.72 -20.20
N TYR A 102 13.33 5.51 -20.19
CA TYR A 102 12.53 5.61 -21.41
C TYR A 102 12.42 7.07 -21.87
N ARG A 103 12.28 7.22 -23.19
CA ARG A 103 12.00 8.53 -23.76
C ARG A 103 10.60 8.96 -23.40
N VAL A 104 10.47 10.14 -22.79
CA VAL A 104 9.21 10.73 -22.32
C VAL A 104 9.10 12.17 -22.82
N SER A 105 7.89 12.69 -22.94
CA SER A 105 7.65 14.09 -23.30
C SER A 105 8.07 15.03 -22.16
N GLN A 106 8.22 16.33 -22.44
CA GLN A 106 8.57 17.32 -21.42
C GLN A 106 7.53 17.35 -20.30
N ALA A 107 6.24 17.37 -20.61
CA ALA A 107 5.17 17.33 -19.62
C ALA A 107 5.24 16.09 -18.72
N GLN A 108 5.60 14.94 -19.30
CA GLN A 108 5.81 13.71 -18.51
C GLN A 108 7.05 13.80 -17.62
N GLN A 109 8.12 14.48 -18.06
CA GLN A 109 9.31 14.72 -17.22
C GLN A 109 8.99 15.58 -16.00
N GLU A 110 8.21 16.64 -16.21
CA GLU A 110 7.75 17.53 -15.14
C GLU A 110 6.91 16.77 -14.10
N GLU A 111 6.01 15.92 -14.56
CA GLU A 111 5.19 15.07 -13.68
C GLU A 111 6.05 14.04 -12.92
N ILE A 112 7.04 13.40 -13.56
CA ILE A 112 7.99 12.50 -12.88
C ILE A 112 8.77 13.28 -11.81
N MET A 113 9.28 14.46 -12.13
CA MET A 113 10.03 15.30 -11.20
C MET A 113 9.17 15.64 -9.97
N LYS A 114 7.92 16.05 -10.20
CA LYS A 114 6.97 16.36 -9.12
C LYS A 114 6.79 15.15 -8.19
N GLN A 115 6.46 13.98 -8.73
CA GLN A 115 6.21 12.77 -7.92
C GLN A 115 7.49 12.27 -7.22
N VAL A 116 8.67 12.41 -7.83
CA VAL A 116 9.95 12.07 -7.18
C VAL A 116 10.24 13.02 -6.03
N ASN A 117 10.04 14.33 -6.20
CA ASN A 117 10.23 15.32 -5.15
C ASN A 117 9.29 15.07 -3.96
N GLU A 118 8.02 14.76 -4.20
CA GLU A 118 7.06 14.38 -3.15
C GLU A 118 7.54 13.15 -2.35
N LEU A 119 8.13 12.16 -3.01
CA LEU A 119 8.68 10.97 -2.34
C LEU A 119 9.97 11.29 -1.56
N VAL A 120 10.79 12.21 -2.06
CA VAL A 120 12.01 12.67 -1.36
C VAL A 120 11.63 13.49 -0.12
N GLU A 121 10.67 14.40 -0.23
CA GLU A 121 10.15 15.18 0.90
C GLU A 121 9.55 14.29 2.00
N LYS A 122 8.87 13.21 1.61
CA LYS A 122 8.36 12.19 2.54
C LYS A 122 9.46 11.24 3.07
N GLY A 123 10.72 11.44 2.69
CA GLY A 123 11.84 10.60 3.12
C GLY A 123 11.80 9.16 2.60
N MET A 124 10.90 8.83 1.66
CA MET A 124 10.74 7.48 1.12
C MET A 124 11.75 7.13 0.03
N VAL A 125 12.33 8.17 -0.59
CA VAL A 125 13.29 8.09 -1.69
C VAL A 125 14.45 9.03 -1.40
N ARG A 126 15.66 8.65 -1.83
CA ARG A 126 16.85 9.51 -1.76
C ARG A 126 17.67 9.42 -3.06
N PRO A 127 18.57 10.39 -3.33
CA PRO A 127 19.57 10.27 -4.38
C PRO A 127 20.45 9.03 -4.19
N SER A 128 20.89 8.41 -5.29
CA SER A 128 21.62 7.15 -5.28
C SER A 128 22.89 7.21 -6.12
N THR A 129 23.87 6.38 -5.77
CA THR A 129 25.10 6.08 -6.55
C THR A 129 25.14 4.62 -6.95
N SER A 130 24.01 3.93 -6.95
CA SER A 130 23.91 2.49 -7.22
C SER A 130 24.37 2.11 -8.62
N PRO A 131 24.98 0.93 -8.80
CA PRO A 131 25.21 0.35 -10.11
C PRO A 131 23.94 -0.19 -10.79
N PHE A 132 22.83 -0.32 -10.03
CA PHE A 132 21.54 -0.71 -10.57
C PHE A 132 20.79 0.50 -11.10
N CYS A 133 20.03 0.32 -12.18
CA CYS A 133 19.17 1.36 -12.73
C CYS A 133 17.92 0.72 -13.35
N SER A 134 16.77 1.01 -12.79
CA SER A 134 15.47 0.59 -13.33
C SER A 134 14.75 1.79 -13.95
N PRO A 135 14.19 1.67 -15.16
CA PRO A 135 13.52 2.78 -15.82
C PRO A 135 12.14 3.04 -15.23
N ILE A 136 11.69 4.30 -15.33
CA ILE A 136 10.35 4.74 -14.92
C ILE A 136 9.38 4.66 -16.11
N LEU A 137 8.13 4.34 -15.79
CA LEU A 137 6.97 4.40 -16.66
C LEU A 137 5.91 5.29 -16.02
N LEU A 138 5.23 6.11 -16.81
CA LEU A 138 4.02 6.81 -16.40
C LEU A 138 2.81 6.06 -16.95
N VAL A 139 1.88 5.74 -16.05
CA VAL A 139 0.63 5.06 -16.37
C VAL A 139 -0.53 6.01 -16.09
N HIS A 140 -1.43 6.15 -17.07
CA HIS A 140 -2.65 6.92 -16.90
C HIS A 140 -3.57 6.26 -15.87
N LYS A 141 -4.05 7.05 -14.92
CA LYS A 141 -5.17 6.66 -14.06
C LYS A 141 -6.49 6.94 -14.78
N LYS A 142 -7.56 6.28 -14.36
CA LYS A 142 -8.92 6.52 -14.90
C LYS A 142 -9.39 7.98 -14.76
N GLU A 143 -8.85 8.68 -13.78
CA GLU A 143 -9.14 10.10 -13.46
C GLU A 143 -8.33 11.10 -14.28
N GLY A 144 -7.59 10.65 -15.31
CA GLY A 144 -6.77 11.51 -16.17
C GLY A 144 -5.41 11.93 -15.60
N THR A 145 -5.08 11.55 -14.37
CA THR A 145 -3.77 11.80 -13.75
C THR A 145 -2.77 10.70 -14.09
N TYR A 146 -1.47 10.96 -13.86
CA TYR A 146 -0.42 9.97 -14.03
C TYR A 146 -0.04 9.31 -12.71
N ARG A 147 0.35 8.02 -12.81
CA ARG A 147 1.03 7.30 -11.75
C ARG A 147 2.43 6.92 -12.22
N MET A 148 3.44 7.29 -11.46
CA MET A 148 4.80 6.85 -11.66
C MET A 148 4.95 5.38 -11.24
N CYS A 149 5.51 4.57 -12.12
CA CYS A 149 5.80 3.16 -11.86
C CYS A 149 7.25 2.87 -12.24
N VAL A 150 7.98 2.18 -11.39
CA VAL A 150 9.34 1.72 -11.70
C VAL A 150 9.29 0.31 -12.29
N SER A 151 9.99 0.10 -13.40
CA SER A 151 10.03 -1.20 -14.08
C SER A 151 11.14 -2.09 -13.55
N TYR A 152 10.88 -2.85 -12.53
CA TYR A 152 11.81 -3.83 -11.94
C TYR A 152 11.92 -5.15 -12.72
N ARG A 153 11.46 -5.23 -13.96
CA ARG A 153 11.46 -6.46 -14.78
C ARG A 153 12.84 -7.12 -14.89
N ALA A 154 13.90 -6.32 -15.05
CA ALA A 154 15.26 -6.83 -15.15
C ALA A 154 15.77 -7.35 -13.79
N LEU A 155 15.53 -6.63 -12.70
CA LEU A 155 15.82 -7.07 -11.34
C LEU A 155 15.06 -8.34 -10.98
N ASN A 156 13.77 -8.39 -11.24
CA ASN A 156 12.90 -9.53 -10.96
C ASN A 156 13.34 -10.84 -11.65
N LYS A 157 14.02 -10.74 -12.80
CA LYS A 157 14.57 -11.91 -13.49
C LYS A 157 15.74 -12.58 -12.75
N ILE A 158 16.51 -11.79 -12.00
CA ILE A 158 17.66 -12.26 -11.22
C ILE A 158 17.37 -12.38 -9.73
N THR A 159 16.16 -12.04 -9.29
CA THR A 159 15.73 -12.19 -7.89
C THR A 159 15.26 -13.62 -7.65
N ILE A 160 15.75 -14.22 -6.57
CA ILE A 160 15.28 -15.53 -6.08
C ILE A 160 13.82 -15.36 -5.61
N LYS A 161 12.92 -16.15 -6.22
CA LYS A 161 11.49 -16.06 -5.91
C LYS A 161 11.18 -16.67 -4.56
N ASN A 162 10.54 -15.90 -3.71
CA ASN A 162 10.00 -16.38 -2.45
C ASN A 162 8.84 -17.35 -2.70
N ARG A 163 8.78 -18.41 -1.89
CA ARG A 163 7.74 -19.46 -1.93
C ARG A 163 6.78 -19.35 -0.75
N PHE A 164 6.60 -18.16 -0.18
CA PHE A 164 5.62 -17.97 0.88
C PHE A 164 4.23 -18.41 0.38
N PRO A 165 3.54 -19.31 1.12
CA PRO A 165 2.26 -19.81 0.71
C PRO A 165 1.22 -18.68 0.75
N MET A 166 0.64 -18.37 -0.40
CA MET A 166 -0.53 -17.48 -0.46
C MET A 166 -1.79 -18.33 -0.29
N PRO A 167 -2.73 -17.90 0.57
CA PRO A 167 -3.99 -18.63 0.73
C PRO A 167 -4.73 -18.70 -0.61
N ARG A 168 -5.39 -19.82 -0.86
CA ARG A 168 -6.25 -19.98 -2.03
C ARG A 168 -7.52 -19.16 -1.85
N ILE A 169 -8.09 -18.72 -2.95
CA ILE A 169 -9.33 -17.92 -2.92
C ILE A 169 -10.47 -18.72 -2.28
N GLU A 170 -10.55 -20.02 -2.58
CA GLU A 170 -11.53 -20.94 -2.01
C GLU A 170 -11.40 -21.03 -0.49
N ASP A 171 -10.18 -21.19 0.04
CA ASP A 171 -9.90 -21.23 1.48
C ASP A 171 -10.31 -19.93 2.18
N LEU A 172 -10.19 -18.78 1.47
CA LEU A 172 -10.64 -17.48 1.97
C LEU A 172 -12.16 -17.37 2.02
N PHE A 173 -12.86 -17.89 0.99
CA PHE A 173 -14.32 -17.93 0.99
C PHE A 173 -14.87 -18.86 2.08
N ASP A 174 -14.23 -20.00 2.33
CA ASP A 174 -14.63 -20.92 3.39
C ASP A 174 -14.54 -20.25 4.77
N LYS A 175 -13.52 -19.40 4.99
CA LYS A 175 -13.39 -18.60 6.22
C LYS A 175 -14.50 -17.56 6.41
N LEU A 176 -15.14 -17.11 5.33
CA LEU A 176 -16.24 -16.16 5.37
C LEU A 176 -17.59 -16.82 5.59
N GLN A 177 -17.67 -18.15 5.50
CA GLN A 177 -18.91 -18.88 5.66
C GLN A 177 -19.52 -18.69 7.04
N GLY A 178 -20.82 -18.37 7.09
CA GLY A 178 -21.55 -18.08 8.34
C GLY A 178 -21.38 -16.67 8.89
N SER A 179 -20.59 -15.82 8.22
CA SER A 179 -20.46 -14.41 8.61
C SER A 179 -21.62 -13.61 8.01
N ALA A 180 -22.31 -12.81 8.86
CA ALA A 180 -23.38 -11.90 8.44
C ALA A 180 -22.86 -10.49 8.11
N TYR A 181 -21.65 -10.15 8.57
CA TYR A 181 -21.06 -8.82 8.43
C TYR A 181 -19.64 -8.90 7.92
N PHE A 182 -19.30 -8.01 6.99
CA PHE A 182 -17.98 -7.95 6.36
C PHE A 182 -17.43 -6.54 6.44
N ASN A 183 -16.17 -6.41 6.88
CA ASN A 183 -15.44 -5.15 6.87
C ASN A 183 -14.29 -5.24 5.87
N ARG A 184 -14.10 -4.17 5.12
CA ARG A 184 -12.95 -4.02 4.24
C ARG A 184 -12.02 -2.95 4.81
N ILE A 185 -10.79 -3.35 5.09
CA ILE A 185 -9.71 -2.44 5.49
C ILE A 185 -8.80 -2.23 4.28
N ASP A 186 -8.58 -0.98 3.88
CA ASP A 186 -7.65 -0.61 2.83
C ASP A 186 -6.47 0.17 3.43
N LEU A 187 -5.26 -0.34 3.22
CA LEU A 187 -4.04 0.28 3.72
C LEU A 187 -3.52 1.30 2.71
N LYS A 188 -3.49 2.58 3.08
CA LYS A 188 -2.93 3.62 2.22
C LYS A 188 -1.47 3.33 1.90
N SER A 189 -1.16 3.18 0.60
CA SER A 189 0.19 2.84 0.12
C SER A 189 0.82 1.68 0.89
N GLY A 190 0.08 0.60 1.12
CA GLY A 190 0.44 -0.49 2.04
C GLY A 190 1.87 -1.03 1.86
N TYR A 191 2.37 -1.12 0.63
CA TYR A 191 3.76 -1.56 0.38
C TYR A 191 4.79 -0.57 0.90
N HIS A 192 4.54 0.74 0.80
CA HIS A 192 5.43 1.77 1.35
C HIS A 192 5.51 1.77 2.89
N GLN A 193 4.65 1.01 3.56
CA GLN A 193 4.70 0.83 5.02
C GLN A 193 5.69 -0.26 5.47
N THR A 194 6.40 -0.88 4.53
CA THR A 194 7.47 -1.85 4.77
C THR A 194 8.80 -1.27 4.33
N ARG A 195 9.85 -1.36 5.15
CA ARG A 195 11.19 -0.94 4.78
C ARG A 195 11.88 -1.97 3.88
N ILE A 196 12.90 -1.50 3.16
CA ILE A 196 13.87 -2.36 2.52
C ILE A 196 15.04 -2.59 3.49
N VAL A 197 15.56 -3.81 3.54
CA VAL A 197 16.79 -4.12 4.26
C VAL A 197 17.94 -3.26 3.73
N ASN A 198 18.75 -2.69 4.61
CA ASN A 198 19.73 -1.67 4.22
C ASN A 198 20.70 -2.13 3.12
N GLU A 199 21.09 -3.40 3.13
CA GLU A 199 22.00 -4.01 2.15
C GLU A 199 21.37 -4.10 0.74
N ASP A 200 20.05 -4.03 0.66
CA ASP A 200 19.30 -4.23 -0.56
C ASP A 200 18.79 -2.92 -1.20
N ILE A 201 18.90 -1.80 -0.49
CA ILE A 201 18.41 -0.49 -0.95
C ILE A 201 19.00 -0.14 -2.33
N LEU A 202 20.30 -0.36 -2.54
CA LEU A 202 20.97 -0.09 -3.80
C LEU A 202 20.38 -0.89 -4.99
N LYS A 203 19.81 -2.08 -4.74
CA LYS A 203 19.29 -2.97 -5.77
C LYS A 203 18.04 -2.42 -6.45
N ILE A 204 17.29 -1.55 -5.77
CA ILE A 204 16.03 -0.98 -6.25
C ILE A 204 16.15 0.46 -6.76
N ALA A 205 17.37 0.87 -7.08
CA ALA A 205 17.59 2.17 -7.67
C ALA A 205 16.88 2.31 -9.03
N PHE A 206 16.37 3.51 -9.29
CA PHE A 206 15.68 3.87 -10.52
C PHE A 206 16.22 5.16 -11.11
N CYS A 207 16.22 5.22 -12.41
CA CYS A 207 16.78 6.34 -13.14
C CYS A 207 15.68 7.20 -13.79
N THR A 208 15.90 8.50 -13.68
CA THR A 208 15.15 9.55 -14.33
C THR A 208 16.05 10.27 -15.34
N THR A 209 15.52 11.23 -16.09
CA THR A 209 16.32 12.10 -16.96
C THR A 209 17.14 13.12 -16.17
N PHE A 210 16.86 13.32 -14.88
CA PHE A 210 17.50 14.32 -14.02
C PHE A 210 18.28 13.71 -12.84
N GLY A 211 18.34 12.37 -12.70
CA GLY A 211 19.14 11.73 -11.67
C GLY A 211 18.81 10.27 -11.40
N LEU A 212 19.62 9.67 -10.54
CA LEU A 212 19.44 8.32 -10.01
C LEU A 212 18.96 8.41 -8.57
N TYR A 213 17.94 7.63 -8.23
CA TYR A 213 17.29 7.62 -6.94
C TYR A 213 17.09 6.19 -6.45
N GLU A 214 16.90 6.01 -5.15
CA GLU A 214 16.62 4.69 -4.56
C GLU A 214 15.52 4.80 -3.50
N TYR A 215 14.66 3.79 -3.43
CA TYR A 215 13.63 3.69 -2.39
C TYR A 215 14.22 3.18 -1.08
N LEU A 216 13.74 3.72 0.04
CA LEU A 216 14.02 3.24 1.40
C LEU A 216 12.90 2.33 1.92
N VAL A 217 11.78 2.34 1.22
CA VAL A 217 10.58 1.54 1.49
C VAL A 217 10.27 0.64 0.29
N MET A 218 9.50 -0.41 0.51
CA MET A 218 9.18 -1.40 -0.52
C MET A 218 8.27 -0.78 -1.60
N PRO A 219 8.75 -0.60 -2.85
CA PRO A 219 7.93 -0.08 -3.93
C PRO A 219 7.07 -1.17 -4.56
N PHE A 220 6.08 -0.74 -5.36
CA PHE A 220 5.35 -1.65 -6.24
C PHE A 220 6.26 -2.21 -7.35
N GLY A 221 5.95 -3.43 -7.79
CA GLY A 221 6.61 -4.05 -8.95
C GLY A 221 7.74 -5.02 -8.63
N LEU A 222 8.15 -5.16 -7.37
CA LEU A 222 9.10 -6.20 -6.93
C LEU A 222 8.40 -7.56 -6.87
N THR A 223 9.11 -8.62 -7.32
CA THR A 223 8.51 -9.96 -7.45
C THR A 223 8.11 -10.57 -6.11
N ASN A 224 8.85 -10.27 -5.03
CA ASN A 224 8.61 -10.83 -3.68
C ASN A 224 7.81 -9.89 -2.76
N ALA A 225 7.43 -8.70 -3.23
CA ALA A 225 6.68 -7.73 -2.43
C ALA A 225 5.33 -8.29 -1.91
N PRO A 226 4.53 -9.00 -2.72
CA PRO A 226 3.29 -9.60 -2.23
C PRO A 226 3.53 -10.61 -1.10
N ALA A 227 4.57 -11.43 -1.21
CA ALA A 227 4.91 -12.44 -0.19
C ALA A 227 5.32 -11.80 1.14
N THR A 228 6.17 -10.76 1.09
CA THR A 228 6.57 -9.99 2.28
C THR A 228 5.37 -9.31 2.92
N PHE A 229 4.51 -8.69 2.10
CA PHE A 229 3.33 -7.99 2.58
C PHE A 229 2.33 -8.95 3.25
N ASN A 230 2.04 -10.10 2.62
CA ASN A 230 1.15 -11.10 3.21
C ASN A 230 1.70 -11.65 4.53
N ARG A 231 3.00 -11.98 4.59
CA ARG A 231 3.65 -12.42 5.84
C ARG A 231 3.51 -11.38 6.95
N MET A 232 3.65 -10.09 6.62
CA MET A 232 3.44 -9.00 7.57
C MET A 232 1.99 -8.92 8.02
N MET A 233 1.03 -9.05 7.08
CA MET A 233 -0.41 -9.02 7.39
C MET A 233 -0.81 -10.20 8.30
N ASP A 234 -0.34 -11.42 8.02
CA ASP A 234 -0.61 -12.61 8.84
C ASP A 234 -0.10 -12.48 10.29
N ARG A 235 0.91 -11.64 10.53
CA ARG A 235 1.42 -11.37 11.89
C ARG A 235 0.62 -10.31 12.64
N ILE A 236 -0.06 -9.43 11.90
CA ILE A 236 -0.80 -8.30 12.46
C ILE A 236 -2.24 -8.67 12.72
N PHE A 237 -2.85 -9.39 11.81
CA PHE A 237 -4.24 -9.81 11.83
C PHE A 237 -4.39 -11.32 12.08
#